data_03f5fb0faa5871ad01bf96420004dd4f
#
_entry.id   03f5fb0faa5871ad01bf96420004dd4f
#
_cell.length_a   1.000
_cell.length_b   1.000
_cell.length_c   1.000
_cell.angle_alpha   90.00
_cell.angle_beta   90.00
_cell.angle_gamma   90.00
#
_symmetry.space_group_name_H-M   'P 1'
#
loop_
_entity.id
_entity.type
_entity.pdbx_description
1 polymer ?
#
loop_
_entity_poly.entity_id
_entity_poly.type
_entity_poly.pdbx_seq_one_letter_code
_entity_poly.pdbx_strand_id
1 'polypeptide(L)'
;MADLRPSIQADPEIELFVKAGSDGESIGNCPFCQRLFMILWLKGVKFNVTTVDMTRKPEELKDLAPGTNPPFLLYNKELKTDFIKIEEFLEQTLAPPRYPHLSPKNKESFDVGSNLFAKFSAYIKNTQKEANKXXXXXXXXXXXXXXXXXXXXXXXXXXXXXXXXXXXXXXXXXXXXXXXXXXXXXXXXXXXXXVAAKKFRDFDIPAEFSGVWRYLHNAYAREEFTHTCPEDKEIENAYASVAKLMC
;
A
#
# COMPACT_ATOMS: atom_id res chain seq x y z
N MET A 1 -34.37 22.27 30.92
CA MET A 1 -33.03 21.70 31.10
C MET A 1 -32.53 21.18 29.76
N ALA A 2 -31.34 21.63 29.33
CA ALA A 2 -30.75 21.10 28.11
C ALA A 2 -30.33 19.64 28.33
N ASP A 3 -30.56 18.83 27.32
CA ASP A 3 -30.15 17.43 27.35
C ASP A 3 -28.61 17.38 27.21
N LEU A 4 -27.96 16.96 28.30
CA LEU A 4 -26.49 16.91 28.35
C LEU A 4 -25.91 15.58 27.88
N ARG A 5 -26.74 14.67 27.36
CA ARG A 5 -26.22 13.41 26.82
C ARG A 5 -25.40 13.70 25.59
N PRO A 6 -24.20 13.07 25.46
CA PRO A 6 -23.41 13.25 24.26
C PRO A 6 -24.21 12.80 23.04
N SER A 7 -24.20 13.59 21.98
CA SER A 7 -24.83 13.19 20.74
C SER A 7 -24.01 12.05 20.13
N ILE A 8 -24.71 10.95 19.82
CA ILE A 8 -24.07 9.81 19.16
C ILE A 8 -24.10 10.10 17.66
N GLN A 9 -22.93 10.33 17.10
CA GLN A 9 -22.84 10.52 15.65
C GLN A 9 -23.11 9.20 14.96
N ALA A 10 -23.95 9.25 13.94
CA ALA A 10 -24.21 8.07 13.13
C ALA A 10 -22.92 7.66 12.41
N ASP A 11 -22.74 6.35 12.23
CA ASP A 11 -21.61 5.85 11.46
C ASP A 11 -21.75 6.30 10.00
N PRO A 12 -20.67 6.72 9.37
CA PRO A 12 -20.75 7.08 7.95
C PRO A 12 -21.02 5.85 7.10
N GLU A 13 -21.72 6.05 5.99
CA GLU A 13 -21.89 5.01 4.98
C GLU A 13 -20.70 5.08 4.02
N ILE A 14 -19.89 4.03 4.00
CA ILE A 14 -18.66 4.02 3.20
C ILE A 14 -18.65 2.81 2.29
N GLU A 15 -18.41 3.04 1.01
CA GLU A 15 -18.13 1.98 0.05
C GLU A 15 -16.86 2.31 -0.70
N LEU A 16 -15.93 1.37 -0.74
CA LEU A 16 -14.69 1.52 -1.50
C LEU A 16 -14.77 0.64 -2.73
N PHE A 17 -14.55 1.24 -3.89
CA PHE A 17 -14.49 0.51 -5.15
C PHE A 17 -13.02 0.27 -5.50
N VAL A 18 -12.66 -1.00 -5.68
CA VAL A 18 -11.30 -1.41 -5.97
C VAL A 18 -11.26 -2.19 -7.29
N LYS A 19 -10.12 -2.18 -7.93
CA LYS A 19 -9.95 -2.87 -9.21
C LYS A 19 -10.17 -4.36 -9.06
N ALA A 20 -11.00 -4.93 -9.94
CA ALA A 20 -11.20 -6.37 -9.98
C ALA A 20 -10.02 -7.07 -10.66
N GLY A 21 -9.85 -8.33 -10.35
CA GLY A 21 -8.86 -9.18 -10.99
C GLY A 21 -9.30 -9.63 -12.37
N SER A 22 -8.54 -10.56 -12.94
CA SER A 22 -8.79 -11.08 -14.28
C SER A 22 -10.12 -11.81 -14.37
N ASP A 23 -10.64 -12.32 -13.27
CA ASP A 23 -11.93 -13.00 -13.22
C ASP A 23 -13.11 -12.02 -13.11
N GLY A 24 -12.84 -10.74 -12.97
CA GLY A 24 -13.88 -9.72 -12.82
C GLY A 24 -14.48 -9.64 -11.44
N GLU A 25 -14.01 -10.43 -10.48
CA GLU A 25 -14.63 -10.52 -9.16
C GLU A 25 -13.62 -10.42 -8.01
N SER A 26 -12.48 -11.10 -8.11
CA SER A 26 -11.48 -11.08 -7.05
C SER A 26 -10.75 -9.75 -7.03
N ILE A 27 -9.96 -9.51 -5.99
CA ILE A 27 -9.15 -8.30 -5.87
C ILE A 27 -8.05 -8.34 -6.93
N GLY A 28 -7.96 -7.27 -7.72
CA GLY A 28 -6.95 -7.15 -8.76
C GLY A 28 -5.68 -6.45 -8.28
N ASN A 29 -4.71 -6.36 -9.16
CA ASN A 29 -3.44 -5.73 -8.87
C ASN A 29 -3.56 -4.21 -8.98
N CYS A 30 -3.67 -3.56 -7.85
CA CYS A 30 -3.73 -2.09 -7.80
C CYS A 30 -3.23 -1.62 -6.44
N PRO A 31 -1.98 -1.17 -6.37
CA PRO A 31 -1.43 -0.70 -5.09
C PRO A 31 -2.21 0.46 -4.49
N PHE A 32 -2.76 1.35 -5.32
CA PHE A 32 -3.55 2.48 -4.81
C PHE A 32 -4.85 2.00 -4.17
N CYS A 33 -5.48 1.00 -4.78
CA CYS A 33 -6.69 0.40 -4.20
C CYS A 33 -6.38 -0.27 -2.88
N GLN A 34 -5.29 -1.04 -2.83
CA GLN A 34 -4.89 -1.72 -1.61
C GLN A 34 -4.57 -0.71 -0.50
N ARG A 35 -3.93 0.40 -0.85
CA ARG A 35 -3.59 1.42 0.14
C ARG A 35 -4.83 1.99 0.81
N LEU A 36 -5.85 2.37 0.05
CA LEU A 36 -7.08 2.89 0.64
C LEU A 36 -7.85 1.82 1.42
N PHE A 37 -7.83 0.59 0.94
CA PHE A 37 -8.44 -0.54 1.63
C PHE A 37 -7.79 -0.72 3.01
N MET A 38 -6.45 -0.70 3.06
CA MET A 38 -5.73 -0.81 4.32
C MET A 38 -6.02 0.37 5.25
N ILE A 39 -6.09 1.59 4.70
CA ILE A 39 -6.37 2.78 5.50
C ILE A 39 -7.73 2.66 6.19
N LEU A 40 -8.75 2.26 5.44
CA LEU A 40 -10.08 2.10 6.03
C LEU A 40 -10.10 1.01 7.10
N TRP A 41 -9.40 -0.09 6.85
CA TRP A 41 -9.29 -1.17 7.81
C TRP A 41 -8.61 -0.67 9.11
N LEU A 42 -7.49 0.04 8.94
CA LEU A 42 -6.71 0.53 10.08
C LEU A 42 -7.47 1.62 10.86
N LYS A 43 -8.31 2.39 10.20
CA LYS A 43 -9.15 3.37 10.88
C LYS A 43 -10.19 2.71 11.79
N GLY A 44 -10.51 1.45 11.53
CA GLY A 44 -11.50 0.74 12.35
C GLY A 44 -12.92 1.16 12.08
N VAL A 45 -13.17 1.80 10.95
CA VAL A 45 -14.51 2.23 10.55
C VAL A 45 -15.20 1.09 9.80
N LYS A 46 -16.51 1.02 9.88
CA LYS A 46 -17.29 0.06 9.11
C LYS A 46 -17.35 0.53 7.64
N PHE A 47 -17.08 -0.37 6.70
CA PHE A 47 -17.14 -0.03 5.28
C PHE A 47 -17.38 -1.29 4.46
N ASN A 48 -17.87 -1.09 3.25
CA ASN A 48 -18.03 -2.15 2.25
C ASN A 48 -16.99 -1.98 1.15
N VAL A 49 -16.58 -3.10 0.55
CA VAL A 49 -15.64 -3.10 -0.57
C VAL A 49 -16.32 -3.80 -1.75
N THR A 50 -16.27 -3.17 -2.90
CA THR A 50 -16.79 -3.73 -4.13
C THR A 50 -15.69 -3.73 -5.19
N THR A 51 -15.40 -4.88 -5.75
CA THR A 51 -14.47 -4.96 -6.89
C THR A 51 -15.21 -4.50 -8.16
N VAL A 52 -14.50 -3.75 -8.99
CA VAL A 52 -15.10 -3.24 -10.22
C VAL A 52 -14.25 -3.58 -11.43
N ASP A 53 -14.95 -4.03 -12.47
CA ASP A 53 -14.40 -4.21 -13.81
C ASP A 53 -14.86 -3.00 -14.63
N MET A 54 -13.89 -2.14 -15.00
CA MET A 54 -14.23 -0.88 -15.66
C MET A 54 -14.78 -1.07 -17.07
N THR A 55 -14.72 -2.29 -17.62
CA THR A 55 -15.40 -2.59 -18.89
C THR A 55 -16.88 -2.88 -18.69
N ARG A 56 -17.30 -3.11 -17.44
CA ARG A 56 -18.70 -3.35 -17.08
C ARG A 56 -19.03 -2.57 -15.81
N LYS A 57 -19.05 -1.25 -15.94
CA LYS A 57 -19.22 -0.35 -14.80
C LYS A 57 -20.55 -0.56 -14.08
N PRO A 58 -20.54 -0.59 -12.74
CA PRO A 58 -21.81 -0.58 -12.01
C PRO A 58 -22.51 0.77 -12.14
N GLU A 59 -23.77 0.79 -11.74
CA GLU A 59 -24.62 1.97 -11.91
C GLU A 59 -24.02 3.21 -11.27
N GLU A 60 -23.43 3.05 -10.09
CA GLU A 60 -22.86 4.19 -9.35
C GLU A 60 -21.71 4.86 -10.09
N LEU A 61 -21.07 4.15 -11.02
CA LEU A 61 -19.86 4.62 -11.70
C LEU A 61 -20.08 4.88 -13.20
N LYS A 62 -21.32 4.77 -13.67
CA LYS A 62 -21.60 4.80 -15.12
C LYS A 62 -21.23 6.12 -15.77
N ASP A 63 -21.28 7.22 -15.01
CA ASP A 63 -21.07 8.57 -15.57
C ASP A 63 -19.62 9.03 -15.49
N LEU A 64 -18.71 8.18 -15.00
CA LEU A 64 -17.31 8.55 -14.93
C LEU A 64 -16.71 8.66 -16.33
N ALA A 65 -15.83 9.65 -16.49
CA ALA A 65 -15.15 9.86 -17.77
C ALA A 65 -14.33 8.64 -18.15
N PRO A 66 -14.23 8.34 -19.46
CA PRO A 66 -13.35 7.25 -19.90
C PRO A 66 -11.91 7.46 -19.39
N GLY A 67 -11.28 6.37 -18.96
CA GLY A 67 -9.92 6.43 -18.45
C GLY A 67 -9.83 6.71 -16.98
N THR A 68 -10.95 6.99 -16.30
CA THR A 68 -10.96 7.13 -14.84
C THR A 68 -10.86 5.74 -14.22
N ASN A 69 -9.88 5.56 -13.34
CA ASN A 69 -9.56 4.24 -12.76
C ASN A 69 -9.76 4.21 -11.25
N PRO A 70 -10.13 3.05 -10.70
CA PRO A 70 -10.22 2.92 -9.24
C PRO A 70 -8.87 3.21 -8.59
N PRO A 71 -8.85 3.51 -7.29
CA PRO A 71 -9.96 3.37 -6.33
C PRO A 71 -10.93 4.55 -6.36
N PHE A 72 -12.18 4.28 -5.97
CA PHE A 72 -13.20 5.31 -5.77
C PHE A 72 -13.81 5.13 -4.39
N LEU A 73 -14.17 6.24 -3.77
CA LEU A 73 -14.80 6.23 -2.46
C LEU A 73 -16.20 6.84 -2.55
N LEU A 74 -17.19 6.08 -2.08
CA LEU A 74 -18.54 6.60 -1.93
C LEU A 74 -18.74 6.83 -0.42
N TYR A 75 -18.81 8.08 -0.01
CA TYR A 75 -18.89 8.46 1.40
C TYR A 75 -20.16 9.24 1.63
N ASN A 76 -21.07 8.68 2.41
CA ASN A 76 -22.39 9.26 2.64
C ASN A 76 -23.02 9.71 1.31
N LYS A 77 -23.00 8.80 0.34
CA LYS A 77 -23.60 8.97 -0.98
C LYS A 77 -22.87 9.95 -1.90
N GLU A 78 -21.74 10.49 -1.47
CA GLU A 78 -20.94 11.38 -2.32
C GLU A 78 -19.75 10.61 -2.88
N LEU A 79 -19.64 10.60 -4.21
CA LEU A 79 -18.58 9.85 -4.88
C LEU A 79 -17.32 10.70 -5.00
N LYS A 80 -16.19 10.15 -4.61
CA LYS A 80 -14.88 10.78 -4.69
C LYS A 80 -13.96 9.89 -5.52
N THR A 81 -13.23 10.49 -6.45
CA THR A 81 -12.47 9.73 -7.45
C THR A 81 -10.97 10.06 -7.48
N ASP A 82 -10.52 11.10 -6.80
CA ASP A 82 -9.11 11.49 -6.79
C ASP A 82 -8.42 10.82 -5.60
N PHE A 83 -7.47 9.94 -5.90
CA PHE A 83 -6.80 9.13 -4.88
C PHE A 83 -6.18 9.98 -3.77
N ILE A 84 -5.44 11.04 -4.16
CA ILE A 84 -4.74 11.86 -3.16
C ILE A 84 -5.75 12.58 -2.28
N LYS A 85 -6.80 13.13 -2.89
CA LYS A 85 -7.84 13.82 -2.13
C LYS A 85 -8.64 12.88 -1.25
N ILE A 86 -8.86 11.63 -1.70
CA ILE A 86 -9.55 10.63 -0.88
C ILE A 86 -8.72 10.33 0.36
N GLU A 87 -7.42 10.12 0.21
CA GLU A 87 -6.56 9.81 1.34
C GLU A 87 -6.55 10.96 2.36
N GLU A 88 -6.42 12.19 1.89
CA GLU A 88 -6.47 13.37 2.76
C GLU A 88 -7.81 13.48 3.47
N PHE A 89 -8.89 13.26 2.72
CA PHE A 89 -10.25 13.31 3.26
C PHE A 89 -10.43 12.30 4.39
N LEU A 90 -9.99 11.07 4.18
CA LEU A 90 -10.14 10.03 5.20
C LEU A 90 -9.34 10.36 6.46
N GLU A 91 -8.12 10.86 6.28
CA GLU A 91 -7.29 11.20 7.44
C GLU A 91 -7.90 12.35 8.26
N GLN A 92 -8.46 13.35 7.58
CA GLN A 92 -9.05 14.52 8.25
C GLN A 92 -10.42 14.20 8.85
N THR A 93 -11.21 13.39 8.16
CA THR A 93 -12.59 13.13 8.57
C THR A 93 -12.66 12.03 9.63
N LEU A 94 -11.90 10.95 9.45
CA LEU A 94 -11.85 9.86 10.42
C LEU A 94 -10.68 10.11 11.36
N ALA A 95 -10.88 11.02 12.30
CA ALA A 95 -9.82 11.59 13.13
C ALA A 95 -10.01 11.25 14.61
N PRO A 96 -8.95 11.37 15.42
CA PRO A 96 -9.09 11.19 16.85
C PRO A 96 -10.12 12.16 17.44
N PRO A 97 -10.74 11.82 18.56
CA PRO A 97 -10.48 10.63 19.38
C PRO A 97 -11.16 9.36 18.90
N ARG A 98 -12.13 9.44 17.99
CA ARG A 98 -12.91 8.28 17.59
C ARG A 98 -12.12 7.31 16.72
N TYR A 99 -11.25 7.85 15.85
CA TYR A 99 -10.47 7.06 14.90
C TYR A 99 -8.98 7.35 15.06
N PRO A 100 -8.11 6.38 14.82
CA PRO A 100 -6.67 6.64 14.97
C PRO A 100 -6.13 7.56 13.90
N HIS A 101 -5.08 8.30 14.27
CA HIS A 101 -4.31 9.11 13.34
C HIS A 101 -3.28 8.21 12.65
N LEU A 102 -3.22 8.24 11.31
CA LEU A 102 -2.34 7.35 10.56
C LEU A 102 -1.15 8.05 9.92
N SER A 103 -1.15 9.38 9.86
CA SER A 103 0.00 10.10 9.31
C SER A 103 1.20 9.92 10.21
N PRO A 104 2.38 9.61 9.65
CA PRO A 104 3.57 9.43 10.50
C PRO A 104 3.98 10.75 11.13
N LYS A 105 4.50 10.67 12.35
CA LYS A 105 5.02 11.84 13.06
C LYS A 105 6.29 12.37 12.39
N ASN A 106 7.04 11.48 11.77
CA ASN A 106 8.29 11.82 11.13
C ASN A 106 8.07 11.95 9.63
N LYS A 107 8.17 13.17 9.12
CA LYS A 107 7.93 13.45 7.70
C LYS A 107 8.94 12.76 6.78
N GLU A 108 10.13 12.47 7.29
CA GLU A 108 11.16 11.78 6.51
C GLU A 108 10.71 10.40 6.06
N SER A 109 9.77 9.79 6.80
CA SER A 109 9.26 8.46 6.45
C SER A 109 8.57 8.45 5.09
N PHE A 110 8.01 9.58 4.65
CA PHE A 110 7.35 9.65 3.35
C PHE A 110 8.30 9.51 2.18
N ASP A 111 9.55 9.93 2.37
CA ASP A 111 10.54 9.95 1.28
C ASP A 111 11.25 8.62 1.11
N VAL A 112 11.22 7.78 2.13
CA VAL A 112 11.93 6.49 2.07
C VAL A 112 11.27 5.61 1.02
N GLY A 113 12.06 5.14 0.07
CA GLY A 113 11.57 4.25 -0.98
C GLY A 113 10.75 4.90 -2.08
N SER A 114 10.70 6.24 -2.12
CA SER A 114 9.87 6.94 -3.11
C SER A 114 10.27 6.61 -4.55
N ASN A 115 11.54 6.28 -4.78
CA ASN A 115 12.04 5.96 -6.11
C ASN A 115 11.94 4.47 -6.46
N LEU A 116 11.48 3.66 -5.52
CA LEU A 116 11.48 2.21 -5.71
C LEU A 116 10.60 1.80 -6.89
N PHE A 117 9.42 2.37 -6.99
CA PHE A 117 8.49 2.01 -8.07
C PHE A 117 9.05 2.39 -9.44
N ALA A 118 9.67 3.57 -9.55
CA ALA A 118 10.25 4.00 -10.82
C ALA A 118 11.39 3.08 -11.24
N LYS A 119 12.25 2.71 -10.29
CA LYS A 119 13.37 1.80 -10.59
C LYS A 119 12.88 0.41 -10.93
N PHE A 120 11.87 -0.08 -10.24
CA PHE A 120 11.25 -1.35 -10.55
C PHE A 120 10.63 -1.33 -11.95
N SER A 121 9.93 -0.26 -12.29
CA SER A 121 9.32 -0.14 -13.62
C SER A 121 10.38 -0.18 -14.73
N ALA A 122 11.48 0.54 -14.52
CA ALA A 122 12.57 0.51 -15.50
C ALA A 122 13.16 -0.90 -15.64
N TYR A 123 13.34 -1.58 -14.53
CA TYR A 123 13.89 -2.93 -14.52
C TYR A 123 12.98 -3.93 -15.23
N ILE A 124 11.69 -3.92 -14.90
CA ILE A 124 10.77 -4.92 -15.43
C ILE A 124 10.45 -4.69 -16.90
N LYS A 125 10.54 -3.44 -17.37
CA LYS A 125 10.25 -3.10 -18.76
C LYS A 125 11.46 -3.22 -19.67
N ASN A 126 12.65 -3.36 -19.09
CA ASN A 126 13.89 -3.43 -19.86
C ASN A 126 13.96 -4.70 -20.71
N THR A 127 14.34 -4.56 -21.97
CA THR A 127 14.50 -5.68 -22.90
C THR A 127 15.96 -5.97 -23.23
N GLN A 128 16.91 -5.15 -22.74
CA GLN A 128 18.33 -5.28 -23.04
C GLN A 128 19.05 -6.04 -21.92
N LYS A 129 19.67 -7.16 -22.26
CA LYS A 129 20.36 -7.97 -21.25
C LYS A 129 21.47 -7.20 -20.53
N GLU A 130 22.22 -6.41 -21.28
CA GLU A 130 23.33 -5.64 -20.67
C GLU A 130 22.81 -4.60 -19.68
N ALA A 131 21.72 -3.91 -20.02
CA ALA A 131 21.12 -2.91 -19.15
C ALA A 131 20.44 -3.55 -17.94
N ASN A 132 20.15 -4.83 -18.01
CA ASN A 132 19.46 -5.53 -16.94
C ASN A 132 20.26 -5.53 -15.63
N LYS A 133 21.57 -5.65 -15.75
CA LYS A 133 22.43 -5.60 -14.56
C LYS A 133 22.32 -4.28 -13.81
N UNK A 134 22.27 -3.49 -14.51
CA UNK A 134 22.14 -2.16 -13.99
C UNK A 134 20.84 -1.89 -13.32
N UNK A 135 19.97 -2.47 -13.79
CA UNK A 135 18.68 -2.37 -13.28
C UNK A 135 18.52 -3.14 -11.98
N UNK A 136 19.20 -4.13 -11.94
CA UNK A 136 19.29 -4.92 -10.79
C UNK A 136 20.01 -4.21 -9.67
N UNK A 137 20.88 -3.55 -9.99
CA UNK A 137 21.72 -2.77 -9.14
C UNK A 137 21.00 -1.55 -8.66
N UNK A 138 20.32 -1.10 -9.42
CA UNK A 138 19.47 0.00 -9.09
C UNK A 138 18.34 -0.41 -8.17
N UNK A 139 17.89 -1.48 -8.35
CA UNK A 139 16.88 -2.03 -7.54
C UNK A 139 17.42 -2.46 -6.21
N UNK A 140 18.54 -2.86 -6.24
CA UNK A 140 19.26 -3.22 -5.09
C UNK A 140 19.67 -2.02 -4.27
N UNK A 141 19.90 -1.11 -4.88
CA UNK A 141 20.24 0.11 -4.25
C UNK A 141 19.03 0.77 -3.62
N UNK A 142 18.08 0.56 -4.18
CA UNK A 142 16.83 1.05 -3.68
C UNK A 142 16.36 0.27 -2.48
N UNK A 143 16.66 -0.90 -2.56
CA UNK A 143 16.41 -1.76 -1.47
C UNK A 143 17.36 -1.52 -0.31
N UNK A 144 18.38 -1.15 -0.55
CA UNK A 144 19.39 -0.75 0.38
C UNK A 144 19.05 0.55 1.06
N UNK A 145 18.49 1.28 0.38
CA UNK A 145 17.96 2.48 0.93
C UNK A 145 16.80 2.21 1.86
N UNK A 146 16.14 1.32 1.51
CA UNK A 146 15.06 0.90 2.33
C UNK A 146 15.56 0.21 3.58
N UNK A 147 16.55 -0.41 3.44
CA UNK A 147 17.20 -1.05 4.52
C UNK A 147 17.79 -0.08 5.49
N UNK A 148 18.20 0.79 4.97
CA UNK A 148 18.77 1.83 5.74
C UNK A 148 17.70 2.60 6.48
N UNK A 149 16.75 2.70 5.91
CA UNK A 149 15.62 3.33 6.53
C UNK A 149 15.04 2.47 7.61
N UNK A 150 15.03 1.36 7.29
CA UNK A 150 14.56 0.42 8.23
C UNK A 150 15.55 0.19 9.35
N UNK A 151 16.55 0.31 9.08
CA UNK A 151 17.62 0.23 10.00
C UNK A 151 17.72 1.46 10.84
N UNK A 152 17.49 2.37 10.27
CA UNK A 152 17.41 3.62 10.94
C UNK A 152 16.22 3.68 11.84
N UNK A 153 15.38 3.19 11.39
CA UNK A 153 14.23 3.10 12.16
C UNK A 153 14.41 2.18 13.33
N UNK A 154 15.02 1.30 13.06
CA UNK A 154 15.41 0.39 14.04
C UNK A 154 16.44 0.95 14.99
N UNK A 155 17.10 1.58 14.52
CA UNK A 155 18.12 2.24 15.27
C UNK A 155 17.52 3.36 16.10
N UNK A 156 16.75 3.90 15.59
CA UNK A 156 15.98 4.89 16.30
C UNK A 156 15.13 4.25 17.37
N UNK A 157 14.80 3.29 17.00
CA UNK A 157 14.07 2.52 17.91
C UNK A 157 14.97 1.88 18.96
N UNK A 158 15.89 1.62 18.58
CA UNK A 158 16.88 1.09 19.43
C UNK A 158 17.37 2.08 20.44
N UNK A 159 17.43 3.04 19.99
CA UNK A 159 17.80 4.09 20.84
C UNK A 159 16.70 4.46 21.81
N UNK A 160 15.73 4.36 21.28
CA UNK A 160 14.57 4.58 22.07
C UNK A 160 14.11 3.33 22.74
N UNK A 161 14.66 2.44 22.20
CA UNK A 161 14.20 1.19 22.56
C UNK A 161 14.75 0.63 23.85
N UNK A 162 15.50 1.16 24.05
CA UNK A 162 15.94 0.81 25.28
C UNK A 162 14.80 0.85 26.19
N UNK A 163 14.21 1.58 25.83
CA UNK A 163 13.06 1.74 26.54
C UNK A 163 11.93 0.90 26.04
N UNK A 164 12.00 0.79 25.26
CA UNK A 164 10.83 0.18 24.76
C UNK A 164 11.19 -0.99 23.83
N UNK A 165 11.62 -1.75 24.39
CA UNK A 165 11.87 -2.91 23.73
C UNK A 165 10.84 -3.41 22.83
N UNK A 166 9.84 -2.97 23.20
CA UNK A 166 8.77 -3.39 22.44
C UNK A 166 8.66 -2.67 21.14
N UNK A 167 9.13 -1.80 21.22
CA UNK A 167 9.11 -0.98 20.08
C UNK A 167 9.87 -1.55 18.92
N UNK A 168 10.57 -2.27 19.26
CA UNK A 168 11.28 -2.87 18.22
C UNK A 168 10.45 -3.64 17.28
N UNK A 169 9.70 -4.09 17.80
CA UNK A 169 8.80 -4.79 17.03
C UNK A 169 7.93 -3.89 16.21
N UNK A 170 7.76 -3.04 16.73
CA UNK A 170 6.94 -2.09 16.12
C UNK A 170 7.64 -1.43 15.00
N UNK A 171 8.62 -1.33 15.19
CA UNK A 171 9.32 -0.73 14.16
C UNK A 171 9.37 -1.51 12.96
N UNK A 172 9.20 -2.32 13.37
CA UNK A 172 9.11 -3.10 12.31
C UNK A 172 7.87 -2.92 11.56
N UNK A 173 7.09 -2.77 12.15
CA UNK A 173 5.91 -2.60 11.43
C UNK A 173 6.02 -1.34 10.76
N UNK A 174 6.50 -1.35 10.05
CA UNK A 174 6.57 -0.33 9.30
C UNK A 174 6.42 0.77 10.20
N UNK A 175 6.94 1.00 10.43
CA UNK A 175 6.81 2.15 10.98
C UNK A 175 6.07 1.98 12.26
N UNK A 176 6.56 1.60 12.74
CA UNK A 176 6.10 1.59 13.92
C UNK A 176 4.68 1.11 14.12
N UNK A 177 4.41 0.99 14.88
CA UNK A 177 3.21 0.64 15.33
C UNK A 177 2.05 1.39 14.76
N UNK A 178 2.43 2.35 14.54
CA UNK A 178 1.40 3.13 13.97
C UNK A 178 1.37 2.85 12.52
N UNK A 179 0.74 2.28 12.21
CA UNK A 179 0.57 1.96 10.87
C UNK A 179 0.35 3.22 10.11
N UNK A 180 1.00 3.72 9.90
CA UNK A 180 0.99 4.94 9.13
C UNK A 180 0.71 4.72 7.69
N UNK A 181 0.31 5.64 7.18
CA UNK A 181 -0.05 5.65 5.77
C UNK A 181 1.14 5.43 4.88
N UNK A 182 2.27 5.57 5.52
CA UNK A 182 3.44 5.37 4.71
C UNK A 182 3.76 3.91 4.50
N UNK A 183 3.38 3.20 5.41
CA UNK A 183 3.58 1.78 5.33
C UNK A 183 2.80 1.16 4.20
N UNK A 184 1.86 1.67 3.98
CA UNK A 184 1.01 1.15 2.95
C UNK A 184 1.58 1.41 1.55
N UNK A 185 2.24 2.28 1.41
CA UNK A 185 2.77 2.61 0.11
C UNK A 185 3.99 1.80 -0.26
N UNK A 186 4.74 1.56 0.72
CA UNK A 186 5.95 0.82 0.45
C UNK A 186 5.69 -0.67 0.47
N UNK A 187 4.80 -1.06 1.20
CA UNK A 187 4.44 -2.43 1.28
C UNK A 187 3.82 -2.94 0.01
N UNK A 188 3.07 -2.19 -0.49
CA UNK A 188 2.41 -2.59 -1.71
C UNK A 188 3.37 -2.63 -2.89
N UNK A 189 4.21 -1.80 -2.86
CA UNK A 189 5.19 -1.76 -3.92
C UNK A 189 6.25 -2.84 -3.73
N UNK A 190 6.53 -3.13 -2.52
CA UNK A 190 7.48 -4.16 -2.25
C UNK A 190 6.93 -5.55 -2.50
N UNK A 191 5.71 -5.74 -2.26
CA UNK A 191 5.08 -6.96 -2.56
C UNK A 191 4.96 -7.22 -4.03
N UNK A 192 4.64 -6.25 -4.70
CA UNK A 192 4.49 -6.36 -6.17
C UNK A 192 5.84 -6.51 -6.84
N UNK A 193 6.74 -5.97 -6.31
CA UNK A 193 8.06 -6.06 -6.89
C UNK A 193 8.67 -7.46 -6.71
N UNK A 194 8.45 -8.00 -5.56
CA UNK A 194 8.93 -9.28 -5.34
C UNK A 194 8.32 -10.30 -6.19
N VAL A 195 6.98 -10.26 -6.27
CA VAL A 195 6.29 -11.25 -7.07
C VAL A 195 6.66 -11.14 -8.55
N ALA A 196 6.50 -9.98 -9.11
CA ALA A 196 6.75 -9.80 -10.55
C ALA A 196 8.21 -9.99 -10.92
N ALA A 197 9.11 -9.42 -10.15
CA ALA A 197 10.54 -9.55 -10.45
C ALA A 197 10.99 -11.00 -10.34
N LYS A 198 10.48 -11.72 -9.37
CA LYS A 198 10.80 -13.14 -9.24
C LYS A 198 10.28 -13.92 -10.45
N LYS A 199 9.05 -13.68 -10.82
CA LYS A 199 8.41 -14.41 -11.95
C LYS A 199 9.10 -14.13 -13.27
N PHE A 200 9.38 -12.86 -13.58
CA PHE A 200 9.81 -12.47 -14.93
C PHE A 200 11.32 -12.22 -15.07
N ARG A 201 12.04 -12.07 -13.95
CA ARG A 201 13.48 -11.78 -13.99
C ARG A 201 14.29 -12.70 -13.07
N ASP A 202 13.63 -13.63 -12.41
CA ASP A 202 14.25 -14.55 -11.44
C ASP A 202 15.06 -13.80 -10.38
N PHE A 203 14.51 -12.67 -9.95
CA PHE A 203 15.16 -11.81 -8.98
C PHE A 203 14.60 -12.06 -7.59
N ASP A 204 15.48 -12.23 -6.60
CA ASP A 204 15.12 -12.26 -5.19
C ASP A 204 15.81 -11.11 -4.47
N ILE A 205 15.11 -10.56 -3.48
CA ILE A 205 15.70 -9.55 -2.61
C ILE A 205 16.86 -10.22 -1.87
N PRO A 206 18.07 -9.66 -1.91
CA PRO A 206 19.20 -10.29 -1.23
C PRO A 206 18.93 -10.52 0.25
N ALA A 207 19.36 -11.68 0.76
CA ALA A 207 19.14 -12.06 2.14
C ALA A 207 19.77 -11.10 3.14
N GLU A 208 20.87 -10.47 2.76
CA GLU A 208 21.56 -9.52 3.64
C GLU A 208 20.78 -8.22 3.83
N PHE A 209 19.74 -7.97 3.02
CA PHE A 209 18.86 -6.81 3.24
C PHE A 209 17.85 -7.16 4.33
N SER A 210 18.35 -7.38 5.53
CA SER A 210 17.54 -7.89 6.64
C SER A 210 16.42 -6.94 7.05
N GLY A 211 16.65 -5.64 6.93
CA GLY A 211 15.61 -4.65 7.24
C GLY A 211 14.41 -4.74 6.31
N VAL A 212 14.65 -4.97 5.01
CA VAL A 212 13.59 -5.14 4.03
C VAL A 212 12.78 -6.41 4.34
N TRP A 213 13.49 -7.51 4.61
CA TRP A 213 12.82 -8.78 4.93
C TRP A 213 11.99 -8.67 6.22
N ARG A 214 12.53 -7.99 7.22
CA ARG A 214 11.78 -7.78 8.47
C ARG A 214 10.51 -6.96 8.22
N TYR A 215 10.62 -5.92 7.39
CA TYR A 215 9.48 -5.10 7.04
C TYR A 215 8.38 -5.94 6.35
N LEU A 216 8.77 -6.76 5.39
CA LEU A 216 7.83 -7.65 4.68
C LEU A 216 7.23 -8.68 5.61
N HIS A 217 8.05 -9.30 6.48
CA HIS A 217 7.55 -10.27 7.46
C HIS A 217 6.49 -9.65 8.36
N ASN A 218 6.74 -8.43 8.83
CA ASN A 218 5.79 -7.76 9.71
C ASN A 218 4.50 -7.42 8.97
N ALA A 219 4.60 -7.05 7.70
CA ALA A 219 3.41 -6.79 6.89
C ALA A 219 2.57 -8.06 6.73
N TYR A 220 3.22 -9.17 6.41
CA TYR A 220 2.50 -10.44 6.24
C TYR A 220 1.90 -10.98 7.54
N ALA A 221 2.38 -10.49 8.69
CA ALA A 221 1.80 -10.86 9.98
C ALA A 221 0.52 -10.09 10.29
N ARG A 222 0.17 -9.09 9.48
CA ARG A 222 -1.01 -8.25 9.74
C ARG A 222 -2.13 -8.60 8.77
N GLU A 223 -3.33 -8.79 9.34
CA GLU A 223 -4.52 -9.11 8.52
C GLU A 223 -4.87 -7.97 7.56
N GLU A 224 -4.62 -6.72 7.97
CA GLU A 224 -4.91 -5.56 7.12
C GLU A 224 -4.13 -5.64 5.81
N PHE A 225 -2.95 -6.24 5.84
CA PHE A 225 -2.15 -6.41 4.64
C PHE A 225 -2.56 -7.67 3.87
N THR A 226 -2.61 -8.81 4.56
CA THR A 226 -2.82 -10.09 3.87
C THR A 226 -4.21 -10.19 3.24
N HIS A 227 -5.23 -9.63 3.91
CA HIS A 227 -6.60 -9.72 3.39
C HIS A 227 -6.92 -8.64 2.35
N THR A 228 -6.02 -7.69 2.14
CA THR A 228 -6.20 -6.68 1.09
C THR A 228 -5.31 -6.95 -0.13
N CYS A 229 -4.38 -7.91 -0.03
CA CYS A 229 -3.48 -8.25 -1.13
C CYS A 229 -4.23 -8.96 -2.25
N PRO A 230 -3.91 -8.66 -3.50
CA PRO A 230 -4.33 -9.55 -4.59
C PRO A 230 -3.54 -10.86 -4.49
N GLU A 231 -4.07 -11.90 -5.12
CA GLU A 231 -3.32 -13.15 -5.25
C GLU A 231 -2.08 -12.91 -6.12
N ASP A 232 -1.02 -13.66 -5.86
CA ASP A 232 0.21 -13.54 -6.63
C ASP A 232 -0.04 -13.67 -8.13
N LYS A 233 -0.95 -14.57 -8.51
CA LYS A 233 -1.28 -14.77 -9.92
C LYS A 233 -1.83 -13.50 -10.56
N GLU A 234 -2.59 -12.69 -9.82
CA GLU A 234 -3.12 -11.44 -10.36
C GLU A 234 -2.01 -10.42 -10.59
N ILE A 235 -1.00 -10.40 -9.73
CA ILE A 235 0.16 -9.55 -9.94
C ILE A 235 0.92 -10.02 -11.18
N GLU A 236 1.14 -11.33 -11.30
CA GLU A 236 1.84 -11.90 -12.45
C GLU A 236 1.10 -11.59 -13.75
N ASN A 237 -0.22 -11.77 -13.75
CA ASN A 237 -1.03 -11.50 -14.94
C ASN A 237 -0.95 -10.03 -15.35
N ALA A 238 -0.98 -9.13 -14.36
CA ALA A 238 -0.92 -7.69 -14.63
C ALA A 238 0.40 -7.29 -15.27
N TYR A 239 1.50 -7.99 -14.93
CA TYR A 239 2.81 -7.65 -15.47
C TYR A 239 3.21 -8.49 -16.68
N ALA A 240 2.38 -9.44 -17.10
CA ALA A 240 2.74 -10.32 -18.22
C ALA A 240 2.98 -9.54 -19.50
N SER A 241 2.18 -8.51 -19.78
CA SER A 241 2.36 -7.69 -20.99
C SER A 241 3.42 -6.61 -20.79
N VAL A 242 3.67 -6.22 -19.54
CA VAL A 242 4.63 -5.16 -19.20
C VAL A 242 6.04 -5.70 -19.14
N ALA A 243 6.23 -6.89 -18.58
CA ALA A 243 7.53 -7.53 -18.39
C ALA A 243 7.95 -8.23 -19.68
N LYS A 244 8.51 -7.46 -20.59
CA LYS A 244 8.88 -7.97 -21.90
C LYS A 244 10.06 -8.93 -21.81
N LEU A 245 10.08 -9.88 -22.74
CA LEU A 245 11.19 -10.82 -22.83
C LEU A 245 12.48 -10.08 -23.18
N MET A 246 13.57 -10.50 -22.57
CA MET A 246 14.89 -9.91 -22.85
C MET A 246 15.46 -10.48 -24.14
N CYS A 247 16.05 -9.61 -24.92
CA CYS A 247 16.72 -9.96 -26.17
C CYS A 247 18.14 -10.49 -25.92
#